data_68481850b37b815e0bf782ff415addb8
#
_entry.id   68481850b37b815e0bf782ff415addb8
#
_cell.length_a   1.000
_cell.length_b   1.000
_cell.length_c   1.000
_cell.angle_alpha   90.00
_cell.angle_beta   90.00
_cell.angle_gamma   90.00
#
_symmetry.space_group_name_H-M   'P 1'
#
loop_
_entity.id
_entity.type
_entity.pdbx_description
1 polymer ?
#
loop_
_entity_poly.entity_id
_entity_poly.type
_entity_poly.pdbx_seq_one_letter_code
_entity_poly.pdbx_strand_id
1 'polypeptide(L)'
;MKIISVINNRVVNPFKVLFREIRHGHVKLAFMRFFASLFNGTVIARNLLGNVDQYILNYLEREYSYVLEKYNDYNVGTMYIDDAPVWVCWLQGYEQAPVIVKKCIDSIKKSTTRRVNIISLDNMNQYYQLPEYIIDKHKKGYISNTELADILRVSLLSDFGGIWIDATIFIPNHLPDDVLKYDFFSCKRKSSKHSGYVSEYLWTTFLLASHKNCVITTAVKDLFYEYWKTNDYLIDYL
;
A
#
# COMPACT_ATOMS: atom_id res chain seq x y z
N MET A 1 21.88 -18.14 16.31
CA MET A 1 20.81 -17.56 15.47
C MET A 1 20.67 -16.03 15.56
N LYS A 2 20.65 -15.38 16.73
CA LYS A 2 20.54 -13.90 16.86
C LYS A 2 21.69 -13.10 16.22
N ILE A 3 22.93 -13.56 16.30
CA ILE A 3 24.11 -12.84 15.75
C ILE A 3 24.07 -12.84 14.21
N ILE A 4 23.72 -13.93 13.58
CA ILE A 4 23.61 -14.05 12.12
C ILE A 4 22.49 -13.13 11.58
N SER A 5 21.35 -13.03 12.29
CA SER A 5 20.27 -12.12 11.91
C SER A 5 20.63 -10.64 12.06
N VAL A 6 21.43 -10.29 13.07
CA VAL A 6 21.94 -8.92 13.28
C VAL A 6 22.95 -8.54 12.20
N ILE A 7 23.85 -9.46 11.82
CA ILE A 7 24.82 -9.24 10.72
C ILE A 7 24.06 -9.12 9.40
N ASN A 8 23.07 -9.98 9.14
CA ASN A 8 22.29 -9.95 7.91
C ASN A 8 21.49 -8.64 7.77
N ASN A 9 20.88 -8.15 8.86
CA ASN A 9 20.07 -6.94 8.81
C ASN A 9 20.90 -5.64 8.85
N ARG A 10 22.05 -5.62 9.53
CA ARG A 10 22.86 -4.39 9.65
C ARG A 10 23.93 -4.22 8.58
N VAL A 11 24.42 -5.29 7.98
CA VAL A 11 25.54 -5.23 7.04
C VAL A 11 25.12 -5.69 5.64
N VAL A 12 24.52 -6.88 5.53
CA VAL A 12 24.21 -7.47 4.21
C VAL A 12 23.03 -6.77 3.53
N ASN A 13 22.02 -6.37 4.30
CA ASN A 13 20.82 -5.73 3.76
C ASN A 13 21.09 -4.32 3.18
N PRO A 14 21.84 -3.43 3.84
CA PRO A 14 22.20 -2.12 3.29
C PRO A 14 22.95 -2.20 1.95
N PHE A 15 23.88 -3.16 1.80
CA PHE A 15 24.60 -3.36 0.54
C PHE A 15 23.70 -3.88 -0.58
N LYS A 16 22.77 -4.78 -0.27
CA LYS A 16 21.79 -5.26 -1.26
C LYS A 16 20.91 -4.10 -1.76
N VAL A 17 20.45 -3.24 -0.84
CA VAL A 17 19.67 -2.05 -1.20
C VAL A 17 20.52 -1.10 -2.05
N LEU A 18 21.76 -0.81 -1.63
CA LEU A 18 22.70 0.05 -2.36
C LEU A 18 22.86 -0.42 -3.82
N PHE A 19 23.20 -1.69 -4.04
CA PHE A 19 23.39 -2.22 -5.39
C PHE A 19 22.10 -2.25 -6.22
N ARG A 20 20.95 -2.54 -5.59
CA ARG A 20 19.66 -2.50 -6.26
C ARG A 20 19.34 -1.10 -6.79
N GLU A 21 19.44 -0.08 -5.92
CA GLU A 21 19.16 1.30 -6.28
C GLU A 21 20.13 1.81 -7.39
N ILE A 22 21.43 1.49 -7.29
CA ILE A 22 22.41 1.84 -8.32
C ILE A 22 22.04 1.20 -9.66
N ARG A 23 21.66 -0.08 -9.67
CA ARG A 23 21.26 -0.81 -10.87
C ARG A 23 20.05 -0.16 -11.56
N HIS A 24 19.16 0.45 -10.81
CA HIS A 24 17.98 1.14 -11.33
C HIS A 24 18.20 2.65 -11.56
N GLY A 25 19.45 3.12 -11.50
CA GLY A 25 19.82 4.51 -11.79
C GLY A 25 19.65 5.48 -10.64
N HIS A 26 19.24 5.03 -9.46
CA HIS A 26 19.01 5.87 -8.28
C HIS A 26 20.25 5.99 -7.40
N VAL A 27 21.40 6.38 -7.97
CA VAL A 27 22.70 6.42 -7.28
C VAL A 27 22.65 7.30 -6.03
N LYS A 28 22.08 8.50 -6.12
CA LYS A 28 21.97 9.41 -4.97
C LYS A 28 21.12 8.80 -3.84
N LEU A 29 19.99 8.20 -4.17
CA LEU A 29 19.12 7.50 -3.23
C LEU A 29 19.85 6.35 -2.55
N ALA A 30 20.56 5.54 -3.32
CA ALA A 30 21.35 4.42 -2.85
C ALA A 30 22.33 4.82 -1.73
N PHE A 31 23.11 5.88 -1.95
CA PHE A 31 24.05 6.38 -0.97
C PHE A 31 23.35 7.00 0.25
N MET A 32 22.28 7.78 0.07
CA MET A 32 21.53 8.34 1.20
C MET A 32 20.99 7.24 2.12
N ARG A 33 20.36 6.20 1.56
CA ARG A 33 19.84 5.05 2.33
C ARG A 33 20.97 4.26 3.00
N PHE A 34 22.07 4.03 2.29
CA PHE A 34 23.23 3.32 2.83
C PHE A 34 23.80 4.06 4.05
N PHE A 35 24.08 5.36 3.94
CA PHE A 35 24.60 6.14 5.06
C PHE A 35 23.58 6.29 6.19
N ALA A 36 22.28 6.46 5.89
CA ALA A 36 21.24 6.46 6.92
C ALA A 36 21.24 5.15 7.72
N SER A 37 21.49 4.02 7.08
CA SER A 37 21.56 2.71 7.75
C SER A 37 22.78 2.58 8.67
N LEU A 38 23.93 3.14 8.27
CA LEU A 38 25.16 3.15 9.08
C LEU A 38 25.03 4.00 10.34
N PHE A 39 24.33 5.14 10.22
CA PHE A 39 24.14 6.09 11.33
C PHE A 39 22.78 5.90 12.03
N ASN A 40 22.16 4.72 11.90
CA ASN A 40 20.83 4.45 12.45
C ASN A 40 20.70 4.87 13.93
N GLY A 41 19.59 5.55 14.25
CA GLY A 41 19.33 6.10 15.59
C GLY A 41 19.92 7.48 15.87
N THR A 42 20.68 8.07 14.94
CA THR A 42 21.27 9.41 15.07
C THR A 42 20.43 10.49 14.38
N VAL A 43 20.74 11.77 14.70
CA VAL A 43 20.15 12.93 14.00
C VAL A 43 20.56 12.92 12.51
N ILE A 44 21.77 12.47 12.20
CA ILE A 44 22.27 12.36 10.82
C ILE A 44 21.39 11.41 10.01
N ALA A 45 21.07 10.24 10.56
CA ALA A 45 20.19 9.28 9.88
C ALA A 45 18.79 9.87 9.62
N ARG A 46 18.23 10.60 10.58
CA ARG A 46 16.92 11.27 10.41
C ARG A 46 16.93 12.31 9.29
N ASN A 47 17.97 13.13 9.21
CA ASN A 47 18.10 14.11 8.15
C ASN A 47 18.28 13.45 6.77
N LEU A 48 19.08 12.37 6.71
CA LEU A 48 19.24 11.60 5.48
C LEU A 48 17.93 10.95 5.03
N LEU A 49 17.12 10.41 5.94
CA LEU A 49 15.80 9.85 5.61
C LEU A 49 14.82 10.92 5.12
N GLY A 50 14.80 12.12 5.70
CA GLY A 50 14.03 13.23 5.17
C GLY A 50 14.45 13.62 3.74
N ASN A 51 15.75 13.55 3.43
CA ASN A 51 16.24 13.76 2.07
C ASN A 51 15.87 12.60 1.12
N VAL A 52 15.78 11.36 1.63
CA VAL A 52 15.27 10.20 0.89
C VAL A 52 13.83 10.43 0.48
N ASP A 53 12.97 10.80 1.44
CA ASP A 53 11.56 11.06 1.19
C ASP A 53 11.39 12.16 0.13
N GLN A 54 12.12 13.28 0.25
CA GLN A 54 12.07 14.36 -0.73
C GLN A 54 12.58 13.94 -2.12
N TYR A 55 13.61 13.09 -2.18
CA TYR A 55 14.10 12.56 -3.45
C TYR A 55 13.01 11.72 -4.14
N ILE A 56 12.33 10.86 -3.39
CA ILE A 56 11.28 9.98 -3.91
C ILE A 56 10.09 10.81 -4.40
N LEU A 57 9.64 11.78 -3.61
CA LEU A 57 8.56 12.68 -4.01
C LEU A 57 8.91 13.42 -5.31
N ASN A 58 10.09 14.02 -5.41
CA ASN A 58 10.54 14.73 -6.60
C ASN A 58 10.67 13.79 -7.82
N TYR A 59 11.10 12.54 -7.59
CA TYR A 59 11.16 11.52 -8.65
C TYR A 59 9.75 11.18 -9.15
N LEU A 60 8.83 10.86 -8.25
CA LEU A 60 7.46 10.51 -8.61
C LEU A 60 6.75 11.68 -9.29
N GLU A 61 6.90 12.90 -8.80
CA GLU A 61 6.34 14.10 -9.42
C GLU A 61 6.88 14.31 -10.83
N ARG A 62 8.19 14.23 -11.03
CA ARG A 62 8.80 14.40 -12.35
C ARG A 62 8.37 13.34 -13.35
N GLU A 63 8.32 12.07 -12.94
CA GLU A 63 8.06 10.95 -13.85
C GLU A 63 6.57 10.70 -14.08
N TYR A 64 5.69 11.06 -13.11
CA TYR A 64 4.29 10.66 -13.13
C TYR A 64 3.27 11.79 -12.93
N SER A 65 3.70 13.09 -12.90
CA SER A 65 2.77 14.22 -12.78
C SER A 65 1.69 14.21 -13.87
N TYR A 66 2.05 13.77 -15.09
CA TYR A 66 1.09 13.66 -16.19
C TYR A 66 -0.11 12.74 -15.90
N VAL A 67 0.08 11.77 -14.99
CA VAL A 67 -1.03 10.90 -14.53
C VAL A 67 -2.01 11.71 -13.70
N LEU A 68 -1.48 12.59 -12.82
CA LEU A 68 -2.28 13.42 -11.93
C LEU A 68 -2.96 14.59 -12.66
N GLU A 69 -2.37 15.08 -13.75
CA GLU A 69 -2.95 16.17 -14.57
C GLU A 69 -4.36 15.83 -15.08
N LYS A 70 -4.64 14.53 -15.33
CA LYS A 70 -5.97 14.05 -15.71
C LYS A 70 -7.05 14.34 -14.67
N TYR A 71 -6.63 14.58 -13.42
CA TYR A 71 -7.52 14.77 -12.27
C TYR A 71 -7.74 16.23 -11.89
N ASN A 72 -7.06 17.18 -12.56
CA ASN A 72 -7.27 18.63 -12.32
C ASN A 72 -8.72 19.06 -12.62
N ASP A 73 -9.31 18.48 -13.67
CA ASP A 73 -10.69 18.72 -14.09
C ASP A 73 -11.55 17.44 -13.94
N TYR A 74 -11.19 16.55 -12.98
CA TYR A 74 -11.87 15.28 -12.79
C TYR A 74 -13.32 15.51 -12.34
N ASN A 75 -14.23 15.26 -13.26
CA ASN A 75 -15.66 15.50 -13.08
C ASN A 75 -16.51 14.22 -13.17
N VAL A 76 -15.88 13.05 -13.01
CA VAL A 76 -16.61 11.80 -12.84
C VAL A 76 -17.14 11.80 -11.43
N GLY A 77 -18.46 12.00 -11.25
CA GLY A 77 -19.07 12.10 -9.94
C GLY A 77 -18.77 10.85 -9.09
N THR A 78 -18.35 11.05 -7.86
CA THR A 78 -18.27 9.98 -6.86
C THR A 78 -19.65 9.37 -6.66
N MET A 79 -19.71 8.05 -6.61
CA MET A 79 -20.97 7.32 -6.48
C MET A 79 -21.01 6.57 -5.16
N TYR A 80 -21.91 6.96 -4.28
CA TYR A 80 -22.25 6.19 -3.09
C TYR A 80 -22.97 4.90 -3.47
N ILE A 81 -22.61 3.79 -2.84
CA ILE A 81 -23.21 2.47 -3.01
C ILE A 81 -23.76 2.03 -1.66
N ASP A 82 -25.09 1.93 -1.53
CA ASP A 82 -25.75 1.55 -0.27
C ASP A 82 -25.27 0.20 0.26
N ASP A 83 -25.17 -0.81 -0.62
CA ASP A 83 -24.69 -2.15 -0.29
C ASP A 83 -23.19 -2.31 -0.65
N ALA A 84 -22.41 -1.26 -0.39
CA ALA A 84 -20.97 -1.29 -0.64
C ALA A 84 -20.29 -2.42 0.16
N PRO A 85 -19.49 -3.28 -0.50
CA PRO A 85 -18.93 -4.47 0.14
C PRO A 85 -17.75 -4.12 1.04
N VAL A 86 -17.44 -5.06 1.95
CA VAL A 86 -16.16 -5.08 2.67
C VAL A 86 -15.20 -6.00 1.93
N TRP A 87 -14.00 -5.49 1.66
CA TRP A 87 -12.91 -6.19 0.99
C TRP A 87 -11.84 -6.58 2.01
N VAL A 88 -11.47 -7.85 2.04
CA VAL A 88 -10.38 -8.39 2.86
C VAL A 88 -9.50 -9.24 1.98
N CYS A 89 -8.19 -9.03 2.02
CA CYS A 89 -7.26 -9.80 1.20
C CYS A 89 -6.28 -10.59 2.05
N TRP A 90 -6.20 -11.89 1.79
CA TRP A 90 -5.15 -12.76 2.24
C TRP A 90 -4.75 -13.69 1.10
N LEU A 91 -3.71 -13.31 0.37
CA LEU A 91 -3.39 -13.93 -0.93
C LEU A 91 -3.13 -15.44 -0.87
N GLN A 92 -2.68 -15.96 0.28
CA GLN A 92 -2.46 -17.39 0.49
C GLN A 92 -3.77 -18.19 0.73
N GLY A 93 -4.91 -17.48 0.81
CA GLY A 93 -6.22 -18.07 1.11
C GLY A 93 -6.50 -18.21 2.62
N TYR A 94 -7.78 -18.12 2.97
CA TYR A 94 -8.24 -18.20 4.37
C TYR A 94 -7.77 -19.47 5.06
N GLU A 95 -7.82 -20.63 4.40
CA GLU A 95 -7.47 -21.92 5.01
C GLU A 95 -5.97 -21.99 5.40
N GLN A 96 -5.11 -21.34 4.64
CA GLN A 96 -3.67 -21.27 4.90
C GLN A 96 -3.28 -20.14 5.88
N ALA A 97 -4.26 -19.31 6.28
CA ALA A 97 -3.99 -18.18 7.16
C ALA A 97 -3.63 -18.65 8.58
N PRO A 98 -2.66 -18.00 9.26
CA PRO A 98 -2.40 -18.22 10.68
C PRO A 98 -3.66 -18.04 11.54
N VAL A 99 -3.74 -18.74 12.67
CA VAL A 99 -4.91 -18.70 13.56
C VAL A 99 -5.30 -17.27 13.93
N ILE A 100 -4.33 -16.41 14.19
CA ILE A 100 -4.60 -15.00 14.55
C ILE A 100 -5.25 -14.24 13.38
N VAL A 101 -4.82 -14.48 12.15
CA VAL A 101 -5.40 -13.86 10.94
C VAL A 101 -6.82 -14.38 10.72
N LYS A 102 -7.07 -15.69 10.87
CA LYS A 102 -8.42 -16.26 10.80
C LYS A 102 -9.35 -15.58 11.82
N LYS A 103 -8.90 -15.40 13.07
CA LYS A 103 -9.67 -14.68 14.10
C LYS A 103 -9.97 -13.23 13.74
N CYS A 104 -9.02 -12.54 13.13
CA CYS A 104 -9.24 -11.17 12.63
C CYS A 104 -10.30 -11.17 11.52
N ILE A 105 -10.16 -12.02 10.51
CA ILE A 105 -11.14 -12.13 9.42
C ILE A 105 -12.54 -12.50 9.96
N ASP A 106 -12.63 -13.43 10.89
CA ASP A 106 -13.91 -13.81 11.49
C ASP A 106 -14.52 -12.68 12.34
N SER A 107 -13.69 -11.86 12.98
CA SER A 107 -14.16 -10.66 13.68
C SER A 107 -14.74 -9.63 12.71
N ILE A 108 -14.11 -9.44 11.55
CA ILE A 108 -14.61 -8.55 10.49
C ILE A 108 -15.97 -9.04 10.00
N LYS A 109 -16.12 -10.35 9.69
CA LYS A 109 -17.39 -10.93 9.26
C LYS A 109 -18.52 -10.72 10.27
N LYS A 110 -18.22 -10.77 11.56
CA LYS A 110 -19.19 -10.60 12.65
C LYS A 110 -19.52 -9.14 12.93
N SER A 111 -18.66 -8.21 12.52
CA SER A 111 -18.78 -6.79 12.85
C SER A 111 -19.71 -6.02 11.91
N THR A 112 -20.17 -6.63 10.82
CA THR A 112 -21.00 -5.95 9.81
C THR A 112 -22.03 -6.90 9.20
N THR A 113 -23.13 -6.35 8.72
CA THR A 113 -24.14 -7.05 7.91
C THR A 113 -23.83 -6.99 6.42
N ARG A 114 -22.83 -6.17 6.02
CA ARG A 114 -22.40 -6.03 4.64
C ARG A 114 -21.74 -7.31 4.12
N ARG A 115 -21.80 -7.52 2.82
CA ARG A 115 -21.08 -8.63 2.18
C ARG A 115 -19.58 -8.49 2.37
N VAL A 116 -18.95 -9.44 3.04
CA VAL A 116 -17.49 -9.51 3.22
C VAL A 116 -16.89 -10.44 2.18
N ASN A 117 -16.11 -9.88 1.26
CA ASN A 117 -15.39 -10.62 0.22
C ASN A 117 -13.97 -10.90 0.70
N ILE A 118 -13.62 -12.18 0.83
CA ILE A 118 -12.25 -12.60 1.17
C ILE A 118 -11.54 -13.00 -0.10
N ILE A 119 -10.49 -12.27 -0.43
CA ILE A 119 -9.76 -12.39 -1.68
C ILE A 119 -8.46 -13.15 -1.45
N SER A 120 -8.19 -14.11 -2.32
CA SER A 120 -6.95 -14.86 -2.41
C SER A 120 -6.43 -14.86 -3.85
N LEU A 121 -5.23 -15.38 -4.10
CA LEU A 121 -4.73 -15.56 -5.46
C LEU A 121 -5.66 -16.44 -6.31
N ASP A 122 -6.28 -17.46 -5.70
CA ASP A 122 -7.13 -18.41 -6.42
C ASP A 122 -8.45 -17.81 -6.90
N ASN A 123 -9.00 -16.83 -6.16
CA ASN A 123 -10.31 -16.25 -6.46
C ASN A 123 -10.26 -14.78 -6.89
N MET A 124 -9.09 -14.15 -6.90
CA MET A 124 -8.93 -12.72 -7.19
C MET A 124 -9.62 -12.30 -8.50
N ASN A 125 -9.45 -13.11 -9.56
CA ASN A 125 -10.02 -12.83 -10.88
C ASN A 125 -11.55 -12.85 -10.92
N GLN A 126 -12.23 -13.39 -9.89
CA GLN A 126 -13.69 -13.34 -9.77
C GLN A 126 -14.15 -11.96 -9.29
N TYR A 127 -13.29 -11.21 -8.63
CA TYR A 127 -13.57 -9.88 -8.06
C TYR A 127 -12.98 -8.76 -8.90
N TYR A 128 -11.74 -8.94 -9.38
CA TYR A 128 -11.03 -7.93 -10.15
C TYR A 128 -10.00 -8.55 -11.10
N GLN A 129 -9.98 -8.05 -12.34
CA GLN A 129 -8.98 -8.43 -13.33
C GLN A 129 -7.91 -7.35 -13.41
N LEU A 130 -6.81 -7.57 -12.74
CA LEU A 130 -5.65 -6.70 -12.83
C LEU A 130 -5.01 -6.79 -14.23
N PRO A 131 -4.35 -5.72 -14.71
CA PRO A 131 -3.58 -5.75 -15.96
C PRO A 131 -2.59 -6.92 -16.00
N GLU A 132 -2.47 -7.57 -17.15
CA GLU A 132 -1.64 -8.77 -17.33
C GLU A 132 -0.18 -8.55 -16.91
N TYR A 133 0.39 -7.37 -17.24
CA TYR A 133 1.77 -7.06 -16.87
C TYR A 133 2.01 -6.98 -15.35
N ILE A 134 1.00 -6.61 -14.54
CA ILE A 134 1.07 -6.64 -13.07
C ILE A 134 1.13 -8.09 -12.59
N ILE A 135 0.26 -8.94 -13.11
CA ILE A 135 0.24 -10.37 -12.77
C ILE A 135 1.54 -11.04 -13.16
N ASP A 136 2.08 -10.73 -14.35
CA ASP A 136 3.36 -11.27 -14.81
C ASP A 136 4.54 -10.80 -13.94
N LYS A 137 4.55 -9.53 -13.53
CA LYS A 137 5.58 -9.00 -12.62
C LYS A 137 5.48 -9.63 -11.24
N HIS A 138 4.28 -9.89 -10.75
CA HIS A 138 4.08 -10.64 -9.51
C HIS A 138 4.61 -12.08 -9.63
N LYS A 139 4.28 -12.81 -10.71
CA LYS A 139 4.80 -14.17 -10.96
C LYS A 139 6.33 -14.21 -11.05
N LYS A 140 6.95 -13.16 -11.60
CA LYS A 140 8.42 -12.99 -11.68
C LYS A 140 9.06 -12.55 -10.37
N GLY A 141 8.27 -12.22 -9.34
CA GLY A 141 8.75 -11.76 -8.03
C GLY A 141 9.19 -10.29 -7.99
N TYR A 142 8.88 -9.50 -9.01
CA TYR A 142 9.10 -8.05 -9.01
C TYR A 142 8.07 -7.32 -8.15
N ILE A 143 6.85 -7.83 -8.10
CA ILE A 143 5.77 -7.37 -7.22
C ILE A 143 5.57 -8.42 -6.13
N SER A 144 5.74 -8.04 -4.88
CA SER A 144 5.48 -8.91 -3.73
C SER A 144 3.98 -9.10 -3.49
N ASN A 145 3.61 -10.07 -2.64
CA ASN A 145 2.22 -10.25 -2.22
C ASN A 145 1.63 -9.00 -1.56
N THR A 146 2.42 -8.26 -0.80
CA THR A 146 1.96 -7.03 -0.13
C THR A 146 1.67 -5.95 -1.17
N GLU A 147 2.58 -5.72 -2.09
CA GLU A 147 2.41 -4.73 -3.18
C GLU A 147 1.24 -5.10 -4.10
N LEU A 148 1.05 -6.39 -4.40
CA LEU A 148 -0.12 -6.84 -5.17
C LEU A 148 -1.43 -6.56 -4.43
N ALA A 149 -1.46 -6.76 -3.11
CA ALA A 149 -2.63 -6.42 -2.29
C ALA A 149 -2.88 -4.91 -2.25
N ASP A 150 -1.84 -4.08 -2.25
CA ASP A 150 -1.97 -2.62 -2.29
C ASP A 150 -2.56 -2.15 -3.63
N ILE A 151 -2.09 -2.70 -4.75
CA ILE A 151 -2.64 -2.41 -6.08
C ILE A 151 -4.11 -2.85 -6.16
N LEU A 152 -4.41 -4.05 -5.67
CA LEU A 152 -5.77 -4.59 -5.65
C LEU A 152 -6.71 -3.73 -4.78
N ARG A 153 -6.24 -3.28 -3.62
CA ARG A 153 -6.97 -2.41 -2.70
C ARG A 153 -7.51 -1.16 -3.41
N VAL A 154 -6.61 -0.40 -4.02
CA VAL A 154 -7.01 0.85 -4.68
C VAL A 154 -7.84 0.61 -5.92
N SER A 155 -7.60 -0.51 -6.63
CA SER A 155 -8.38 -0.89 -7.81
C SER A 155 -9.82 -1.22 -7.45
N LEU A 156 -10.04 -2.03 -6.42
CA LEU A 156 -11.38 -2.37 -5.91
C LEU A 156 -12.12 -1.15 -5.39
N LEU A 157 -11.46 -0.34 -4.58
CA LEU A 157 -12.06 0.87 -4.01
C LEU A 157 -12.39 1.90 -5.09
N SER A 158 -11.54 2.07 -6.10
CA SER A 158 -11.82 2.95 -7.23
C SER A 158 -13.04 2.51 -8.02
N ASP A 159 -13.09 1.24 -8.42
CA ASP A 159 -14.03 0.78 -9.43
C ASP A 159 -15.36 0.27 -8.85
N PHE A 160 -15.37 -0.14 -7.59
CA PHE A 160 -16.56 -0.66 -6.91
C PHE A 160 -16.93 0.10 -5.63
N GLY A 161 -16.00 0.89 -5.07
CA GLY A 161 -16.17 1.47 -3.76
C GLY A 161 -16.13 0.42 -2.64
N GLY A 162 -16.55 0.81 -1.44
CA GLY A 162 -16.66 -0.06 -0.28
C GLY A 162 -15.61 0.20 0.78
N ILE A 163 -15.40 -0.80 1.62
CA ILE A 163 -14.50 -0.71 2.77
C ILE A 163 -13.41 -1.77 2.63
N TRP A 164 -12.17 -1.36 2.57
CA TRP A 164 -11.03 -2.26 2.69
C TRP A 164 -10.59 -2.37 4.14
N ILE A 165 -10.39 -3.61 4.60
CA ILE A 165 -9.83 -3.90 5.92
C ILE A 165 -8.74 -4.95 5.76
N ASP A 166 -7.52 -4.64 6.23
CA ASP A 166 -6.43 -5.62 6.22
C ASP A 166 -6.80 -6.84 7.06
N ALA A 167 -6.46 -8.03 6.55
CA ALA A 167 -6.78 -9.32 7.19
C ALA A 167 -6.20 -9.50 8.60
N THR A 168 -5.30 -8.63 9.02
CA THR A 168 -4.67 -8.61 10.35
C THR A 168 -5.37 -7.69 11.34
N ILE A 169 -6.43 -6.98 10.92
CA ILE A 169 -7.19 -6.08 11.79
C ILE A 169 -8.28 -6.86 12.51
N PHE A 170 -8.33 -6.72 13.84
CA PHE A 170 -9.37 -7.26 14.68
C PHE A 170 -10.42 -6.18 14.98
N ILE A 171 -11.67 -6.44 14.65
CA ILE A 171 -12.81 -5.54 14.92
C ILE A 171 -13.58 -6.12 16.12
N PRO A 172 -13.48 -5.53 17.32
CA PRO A 172 -14.08 -6.10 18.52
C PRO A 172 -15.60 -5.94 18.57
N ASN A 173 -16.13 -4.90 17.92
CA ASN A 173 -17.53 -4.51 17.96
C ASN A 173 -18.09 -4.33 16.54
N HIS A 174 -19.15 -3.54 16.42
CA HIS A 174 -19.73 -3.21 15.13
C HIS A 174 -18.79 -2.30 14.32
N LEU A 175 -18.64 -2.61 13.03
CA LEU A 175 -17.94 -1.74 12.07
C LEU A 175 -18.81 -0.51 11.79
N PRO A 176 -18.36 0.72 12.09
CA PRO A 176 -19.19 1.90 11.89
C PRO A 176 -19.52 2.11 10.40
N ASP A 177 -20.80 2.26 10.07
CA ASP A 177 -21.22 2.64 8.71
C ASP A 177 -20.85 4.09 8.35
N ASP A 178 -20.54 4.91 9.38
CA ASP A 178 -20.13 6.31 9.23
C ASP A 178 -18.87 6.49 8.36
N VAL A 179 -18.05 5.46 8.20
CA VAL A 179 -16.88 5.50 7.30
C VAL A 179 -17.25 5.72 5.84
N LEU A 180 -18.49 5.39 5.44
CA LEU A 180 -19.02 5.59 4.09
C LEU A 180 -19.82 6.89 3.92
N LYS A 181 -19.87 7.76 4.95
CA LYS A 181 -20.48 9.09 4.81
C LYS A 181 -19.63 10.05 3.97
N TYR A 182 -18.36 9.72 3.76
CA TYR A 182 -17.40 10.53 3.04
C TYR A 182 -16.98 9.84 1.75
N ASP A 183 -16.64 10.61 0.75
CA ASP A 183 -16.11 10.11 -0.52
C ASP A 183 -14.86 9.25 -0.33
N PHE A 184 -14.05 9.62 0.67
CA PHE A 184 -12.87 8.86 1.10
C PHE A 184 -12.70 8.95 2.62
N PHE A 185 -12.40 7.81 3.23
CA PHE A 185 -12.10 7.71 4.66
C PHE A 185 -10.81 6.92 4.88
N SER A 186 -9.98 7.39 5.80
CA SER A 186 -8.81 6.70 6.32
C SER A 186 -8.64 6.96 7.80
N CYS A 187 -8.05 6.00 8.50
CA CYS A 187 -7.70 6.19 9.90
C CYS A 187 -6.47 7.10 10.03
N LYS A 188 -6.54 8.04 10.95
CA LYS A 188 -5.42 8.91 11.32
C LYS A 188 -4.83 8.49 12.65
N ARG A 189 -3.50 8.44 12.74
CA ARG A 189 -2.79 8.30 14.02
C ARG A 189 -2.36 9.67 14.52
N LYS A 190 -2.13 9.77 15.82
CA LYS A 190 -1.54 10.98 16.41
C LYS A 190 -0.15 11.17 15.79
N SER A 191 0.04 12.29 15.07
CA SER A 191 1.33 12.61 14.44
C SER A 191 2.41 12.71 15.52
N SER A 192 3.52 12.04 15.31
CA SER A 192 4.78 12.34 15.97
C SER A 192 5.67 13.07 14.95
N LYS A 193 6.20 14.22 15.29
CA LYS A 193 7.06 15.08 14.43
C LYS A 193 8.29 14.37 13.83
N HIS A 194 8.45 13.05 13.98
CA HIS A 194 9.57 12.25 13.51
C HIS A 194 9.13 10.81 13.20
N SER A 195 8.02 10.66 12.48
CA SER A 195 7.44 9.33 12.22
C SER A 195 8.32 8.43 11.36
N GLY A 196 9.22 8.99 10.55
CA GLY A 196 9.97 8.23 9.54
C GLY A 196 9.11 7.71 8.38
N TYR A 197 7.88 8.20 8.26
CA TYR A 197 6.96 7.88 7.16
C TYR A 197 6.53 9.17 6.46
N VAL A 198 6.51 9.14 5.12
CA VAL A 198 6.11 10.30 4.28
C VAL A 198 4.71 10.80 4.65
N SER A 199 3.80 9.90 4.97
CA SER A 199 2.43 10.24 5.38
C SER A 199 2.33 10.94 6.74
N GLU A 200 3.40 10.99 7.54
CA GLU A 200 3.40 11.49 8.93
C GLU A 200 2.24 10.94 9.78
N TYR A 201 1.73 9.75 9.45
CA TYR A 201 0.52 9.12 10.02
C TYR A 201 -0.77 9.94 9.80
N LEU A 202 -0.80 10.86 8.84
CA LEU A 202 -2.01 11.62 8.51
C LEU A 202 -3.09 10.73 7.92
N TRP A 203 -2.70 9.60 7.34
CA TRP A 203 -3.58 8.56 6.83
C TRP A 203 -2.90 7.19 6.97
N THR A 204 -3.68 6.12 6.89
CA THR A 204 -3.21 4.73 6.95
C THR A 204 -3.95 3.89 5.94
N THR A 205 -3.35 2.79 5.50
CA THR A 205 -3.91 1.93 4.45
C THR A 205 -4.66 0.71 4.96
N PHE A 206 -4.49 0.37 6.25
CA PHE A 206 -5.05 -0.86 6.81
C PHE A 206 -6.60 -0.85 6.94
N LEU A 207 -7.20 0.32 6.98
CA LEU A 207 -8.64 0.53 6.91
C LEU A 207 -8.89 1.77 6.04
N LEU A 208 -9.49 1.56 4.88
CA LEU A 208 -9.90 2.59 3.93
C LEU A 208 -11.35 2.37 3.56
N ALA A 209 -12.11 3.45 3.42
CA ALA A 209 -13.41 3.40 2.76
C ALA A 209 -13.44 4.42 1.63
N SER A 210 -14.10 4.08 0.56
CA SER A 210 -14.20 4.95 -0.61
C SER A 210 -15.52 4.74 -1.32
N HIS A 211 -16.10 5.82 -1.82
CA HIS A 211 -17.12 5.73 -2.84
C HIS A 211 -16.49 5.29 -4.17
N LYS A 212 -17.29 4.68 -5.03
CA LYS A 212 -16.89 4.37 -6.40
C LYS A 212 -16.52 5.65 -7.14
N ASN A 213 -15.50 5.60 -8.00
CA ASN A 213 -14.96 6.72 -8.76
C ASN A 213 -14.43 7.88 -7.88
N CYS A 214 -14.08 7.63 -6.63
CA CYS A 214 -13.41 8.63 -5.81
C CYS A 214 -12.09 9.03 -6.46
N VAL A 215 -11.84 10.32 -6.60
CA VAL A 215 -10.65 10.87 -7.27
C VAL A 215 -9.35 10.33 -6.64
N ILE A 216 -9.30 10.22 -5.30
CA ILE A 216 -8.10 9.76 -4.59
C ILE A 216 -7.76 8.33 -4.96
N THR A 217 -8.71 7.39 -4.84
CA THR A 217 -8.47 5.97 -5.13
C THR A 217 -8.22 5.73 -6.60
N THR A 218 -8.87 6.51 -7.49
CA THR A 218 -8.70 6.39 -8.94
C THR A 218 -7.33 6.91 -9.37
N ALA A 219 -6.90 8.06 -8.85
CA ALA A 219 -5.57 8.61 -9.15
C ALA A 219 -4.45 7.70 -8.65
N VAL A 220 -4.56 7.15 -7.43
CA VAL A 220 -3.57 6.22 -6.88
C VAL A 220 -3.54 4.91 -7.67
N LYS A 221 -4.69 4.38 -8.10
CA LYS A 221 -4.75 3.21 -9.00
C LYS A 221 -3.99 3.48 -10.29
N ASP A 222 -4.26 4.60 -10.95
CA ASP A 222 -3.59 4.97 -12.20
C ASP A 222 -2.09 5.16 -12.01
N LEU A 223 -1.67 5.77 -10.90
CA LEU A 223 -0.25 5.90 -10.55
C LEU A 223 0.43 4.53 -10.38
N PHE A 224 -0.18 3.59 -9.67
CA PHE A 224 0.36 2.23 -9.57
C PHE A 224 0.46 1.56 -10.94
N TYR A 225 -0.56 1.69 -11.78
CA TYR A 225 -0.57 1.07 -13.10
C TYR A 225 0.54 1.67 -13.98
N GLU A 226 0.68 3.00 -14.03
CA GLU A 226 1.75 3.64 -14.82
C GLU A 226 3.13 3.32 -14.27
N TYR A 227 3.31 3.33 -12.94
CA TYR A 227 4.57 2.96 -12.31
C TYR A 227 5.02 1.55 -12.70
N TRP A 228 4.14 0.57 -12.56
CA TRP A 228 4.46 -0.82 -12.83
C TRP A 228 4.54 -1.17 -14.31
N LYS A 229 4.17 -0.30 -15.23
CA LYS A 229 4.47 -0.49 -16.66
C LYS A 229 5.98 -0.45 -16.95
N THR A 230 6.68 0.46 -16.29
CA THR A 230 8.08 0.78 -16.61
C THR A 230 9.08 0.28 -15.57
N ASN A 231 8.64 -0.01 -14.34
CA ASN A 231 9.52 -0.40 -13.24
C ASN A 231 9.36 -1.88 -12.87
N ASP A 232 10.48 -2.51 -12.52
CA ASP A 232 10.56 -3.91 -12.05
C ASP A 232 10.88 -4.02 -10.55
N TYR A 233 10.82 -2.92 -9.82
CA TYR A 233 10.98 -2.87 -8.36
C TYR A 233 10.25 -1.65 -7.79
N LEU A 234 9.89 -1.68 -6.52
CA LEU A 234 9.30 -0.54 -5.83
C LEU A 234 10.40 0.35 -5.27
N ILE A 235 10.40 1.66 -5.65
CA ILE A 235 11.41 2.62 -5.19
C ILE A 235 11.31 2.85 -3.69
N ASP A 236 10.08 2.85 -3.16
CA ASP A 236 9.80 2.87 -1.73
C ASP A 236 8.42 2.29 -1.44
N TYR A 237 8.23 1.82 -0.21
CA TYR A 237 6.94 1.39 0.30
C TYR A 237 6.24 2.62 0.90
N LEU A 238 5.26 3.14 0.18
CA LEU A 238 4.48 4.33 0.53
C LEU A 238 3.23 3.96 1.29
#